data_577c6fca48e7ab9452f8e48f17229ecf
#
_entry.id   577c6fca48e7ab9452f8e48f17229ecf
#
_cell.length_a   1.000
_cell.length_b   1.000
_cell.length_c   1.000
_cell.angle_alpha   90.00
_cell.angle_beta   90.00
_cell.angle_gamma   90.00
#
_symmetry.space_group_name_H-M   'P 1'
#
loop_
_entity.id
_entity.type
_entity.pdbx_description
1 polymer ?
#
loop_
_entity_poly.entity_id
_entity_poly.type
_entity_poly.pdbx_seq_one_letter_code
_entity_poly.pdbx_strand_id
1 'polypeptide(L)'
;SRPVVQVHELTRLFGDFVAVDHVTFSVAEGEIFGFLGPNGAGKTTTIKMLTGLLAPSSGNGRVAGFDVRKASESIKTRIGYMSQLFSLYGDLTVEENIEFFAGLYDVTGSRFTARRDWVLEMAGLTKHRTQMTAQLPLGWKQRLALGCAVLHEPPILFLDEPTSGVDPVSRRAFWELIYSLSDRGTTVFVSTHYMEEAEYCNRLALMNRGRIIALDRPPALRTQMAEPILEVTVDDASTAARALQHQPGIVEAAMFGRSVHVVVEDVAAAEASIPPFLAARGITCTAILPVRPSLEDVFVSLVRREGGA
;
A
#
# COMPACT_ATOMS: atom_id res chain seq x y z
N SER A 1 -10.94 -8.05 -18.47
CA SER A 1 -11.40 -6.65 -18.28
C SER A 1 -10.43 -5.70 -18.98
N ARG A 2 -10.94 -4.55 -19.43
CA ARG A 2 -10.14 -3.55 -20.16
C ARG A 2 -9.19 -2.86 -19.17
N PRO A 3 -7.89 -2.70 -19.47
CA PRO A 3 -6.99 -1.97 -18.60
C PRO A 3 -7.31 -0.47 -18.63
N VAL A 4 -7.46 0.15 -17.46
CA VAL A 4 -7.71 1.59 -17.29
C VAL A 4 -6.44 2.36 -16.93
N VAL A 5 -5.42 1.66 -16.42
CA VAL A 5 -4.05 2.15 -16.27
C VAL A 5 -3.12 1.20 -17.04
N GLN A 6 -2.26 1.75 -17.87
CA GLN A 6 -1.24 1.02 -18.62
C GLN A 6 0.08 1.75 -18.51
N VAL A 7 1.11 1.04 -18.12
CA VAL A 7 2.46 1.58 -17.92
C VAL A 7 3.47 0.68 -18.58
N HIS A 8 4.37 1.27 -19.37
CA HIS A 8 5.42 0.55 -20.07
C HIS A 8 6.77 1.29 -19.91
N GLU A 9 7.72 0.61 -19.28
CA GLU A 9 9.10 1.10 -19.08
C GLU A 9 9.16 2.51 -18.46
N LEU A 10 8.19 2.85 -17.60
CA LEU A 10 8.07 4.18 -17.02
C LEU A 10 9.25 4.43 -16.06
N THR A 11 9.95 5.53 -16.29
CA THR A 11 11.19 5.86 -15.56
C THR A 11 11.19 7.31 -15.12
N ARG A 12 11.70 7.57 -13.92
CA ARG A 12 11.92 8.93 -13.40
C ARG A 12 13.29 9.06 -12.76
N LEU A 13 14.04 10.04 -13.27
CA LEU A 13 15.33 10.46 -12.74
C LEU A 13 15.22 11.84 -12.07
N PHE A 14 15.96 12.03 -10.99
CA PHE A 14 16.23 13.32 -10.37
C PHE A 14 17.74 13.52 -10.32
N GLY A 15 18.29 14.25 -11.32
CA GLY A 15 19.72 14.23 -11.59
C GLY A 15 20.19 12.82 -11.91
N ASP A 16 21.18 12.33 -11.17
CA ASP A 16 21.72 10.97 -11.32
C ASP A 16 20.96 9.91 -10.53
N PHE A 17 19.99 10.34 -9.69
CA PHE A 17 19.19 9.43 -8.88
C PHE A 17 18.01 8.88 -9.65
N VAL A 18 17.95 7.54 -9.77
CA VAL A 18 16.82 6.82 -10.39
C VAL A 18 15.76 6.54 -9.35
N ALA A 19 14.70 7.35 -9.33
CA ALA A 19 13.59 7.20 -8.38
C ALA A 19 12.62 6.08 -8.77
N VAL A 20 12.37 5.93 -10.08
CA VAL A 20 11.56 4.85 -10.67
C VAL A 20 12.29 4.35 -11.91
N ASP A 21 12.49 3.04 -12.00
CA ASP A 21 13.35 2.39 -12.97
C ASP A 21 12.56 1.36 -13.81
N HIS A 22 12.19 1.75 -15.03
CA HIS A 22 11.58 0.89 -16.06
C HIS A 22 10.39 0.06 -15.56
N VAL A 23 9.47 0.66 -14.82
CA VAL A 23 8.30 -0.07 -14.33
C VAL A 23 7.28 -0.33 -15.43
N THR A 24 6.77 -1.56 -15.49
CA THR A 24 5.77 -2.00 -16.46
C THR A 24 4.66 -2.75 -15.74
N PHE A 25 3.42 -2.29 -15.88
CA PHE A 25 2.24 -2.93 -15.30
C PHE A 25 0.95 -2.39 -15.93
N SER A 26 -0.16 -3.06 -15.65
CA SER A 26 -1.50 -2.59 -16.00
C SER A 26 -2.46 -2.81 -14.85
N VAL A 27 -3.50 -1.97 -14.77
CA VAL A 27 -4.59 -2.09 -13.78
C VAL A 27 -5.90 -2.20 -14.53
N ALA A 28 -6.70 -3.19 -14.16
CA ALA A 28 -8.01 -3.45 -14.74
C ALA A 28 -9.10 -2.55 -14.15
N GLU A 29 -10.19 -2.34 -14.88
CA GLU A 29 -11.36 -1.62 -14.39
C GLU A 29 -11.97 -2.33 -13.17
N GLY A 30 -12.28 -1.55 -12.12
CA GLY A 30 -12.85 -2.05 -10.86
C GLY A 30 -11.86 -2.81 -9.95
N GLU A 31 -10.58 -2.85 -10.32
CA GLU A 31 -9.55 -3.53 -9.53
C GLU A 31 -9.04 -2.65 -8.38
N ILE A 32 -8.78 -3.26 -7.23
CA ILE A 32 -7.96 -2.67 -6.17
C ILE A 32 -6.53 -3.14 -6.39
N PHE A 33 -5.67 -2.23 -6.86
CA PHE A 33 -4.28 -2.50 -7.18
C PHE A 33 -3.35 -1.82 -6.15
N GLY A 34 -2.49 -2.61 -5.51
CA GLY A 34 -1.59 -2.12 -4.47
C GLY A 34 -0.15 -1.93 -4.95
N PHE A 35 0.48 -0.85 -4.53
CA PHE A 35 1.93 -0.72 -4.48
C PHE A 35 2.43 -0.89 -3.07
N LEU A 36 3.22 -1.93 -2.85
CA LEU A 36 3.79 -2.27 -1.55
C LEU A 36 5.29 -2.14 -1.60
N GLY A 37 5.86 -1.51 -0.60
CA GLY A 37 7.31 -1.36 -0.47
C GLY A 37 7.69 -0.38 0.63
N PRO A 38 8.97 -0.36 1.02
CA PRO A 38 9.48 0.55 2.03
C PRO A 38 9.40 2.00 1.58
N ASN A 39 9.60 2.93 2.52
CA ASN A 39 9.76 4.34 2.20
C ASN A 39 10.95 4.53 1.24
N GLY A 40 10.78 5.36 0.22
CA GLY A 40 11.79 5.58 -0.80
C GLY A 40 11.84 4.51 -1.91
N ALA A 41 10.93 3.54 -1.93
CA ALA A 41 10.86 2.52 -2.98
C ALA A 41 10.42 3.04 -4.35
N GLY A 42 9.87 4.26 -4.43
CA GLY A 42 9.38 4.86 -5.68
C GLY A 42 7.86 4.90 -5.81
N LYS A 43 7.10 4.49 -4.78
CA LYS A 43 5.63 4.44 -4.79
C LYS A 43 4.99 5.80 -5.07
N THR A 44 5.31 6.81 -4.25
CA THR A 44 4.79 8.17 -4.41
C THR A 44 5.19 8.80 -5.74
N THR A 45 6.43 8.59 -6.20
CA THR A 45 6.92 9.09 -7.48
C THR A 45 6.13 8.47 -8.63
N THR A 46 5.86 7.18 -8.59
CA THR A 46 5.04 6.49 -9.59
C THR A 46 3.62 7.06 -9.62
N ILE A 47 2.97 7.22 -8.46
CA ILE A 47 1.63 7.81 -8.38
C ILE A 47 1.63 9.23 -8.96
N LYS A 48 2.62 10.07 -8.63
CA LYS A 48 2.71 11.44 -9.18
C LYS A 48 2.84 11.46 -10.70
N MET A 49 3.54 10.49 -11.29
CA MET A 49 3.61 10.38 -12.76
C MET A 49 2.25 9.98 -13.34
N LEU A 50 1.54 9.05 -12.73
CA LEU A 50 0.24 8.58 -13.20
C LEU A 50 -0.88 9.60 -13.03
N THR A 51 -0.78 10.46 -12.02
CA THR A 51 -1.76 11.53 -11.76
C THR A 51 -1.48 12.82 -12.54
N GLY A 52 -0.42 12.85 -13.35
CA GLY A 52 -0.04 14.03 -14.13
C GLY A 52 0.62 15.15 -13.33
N LEU A 53 1.04 14.88 -12.09
CA LEU A 53 1.75 15.84 -11.22
C LEU A 53 3.25 15.90 -11.49
N LEU A 54 3.79 14.86 -12.13
CA LEU A 54 5.21 14.72 -12.42
C LEU A 54 5.39 14.10 -13.81
N ALA A 55 6.15 14.75 -14.68
CA ALA A 55 6.45 14.17 -15.97
C ALA A 55 7.45 13.02 -15.85
N PRO A 56 7.25 11.87 -16.52
CA PRO A 56 8.26 10.83 -16.58
C PRO A 56 9.49 11.29 -17.37
N SER A 57 10.66 10.75 -17.03
CA SER A 57 11.90 10.97 -17.78
C SER A 57 11.89 10.16 -19.08
N SER A 58 11.43 8.90 -19.02
CA SER A 58 11.27 8.02 -20.18
C SER A 58 10.13 7.02 -19.96
N GLY A 59 9.86 6.18 -20.96
CA GLY A 59 8.75 5.25 -20.93
C GLY A 59 7.41 5.88 -21.27
N ASN A 60 6.35 5.10 -21.19
CA ASN A 60 4.99 5.49 -21.55
C ASN A 60 3.99 5.11 -20.46
N GLY A 61 2.95 5.92 -20.32
CA GLY A 61 1.84 5.62 -19.42
C GLY A 61 0.53 6.18 -19.94
N ARG A 62 -0.56 5.45 -19.70
CA ARG A 62 -1.92 5.91 -19.95
C ARG A 62 -2.79 5.70 -18.73
N VAL A 63 -3.59 6.69 -18.40
CA VAL A 63 -4.56 6.66 -17.29
C VAL A 63 -5.90 7.14 -17.84
N ALA A 64 -6.96 6.36 -17.65
CA ALA A 64 -8.28 6.62 -18.23
C ALA A 64 -8.24 6.87 -19.75
N GLY A 65 -7.30 6.26 -20.47
CA GLY A 65 -7.09 6.44 -21.91
C GLY A 65 -6.21 7.63 -22.29
N PHE A 66 -5.84 8.50 -21.36
CA PHE A 66 -5.03 9.69 -21.58
C PHE A 66 -3.53 9.44 -21.34
N ASP A 67 -2.69 10.00 -22.19
CA ASP A 67 -1.23 9.91 -22.06
C ASP A 67 -0.71 10.78 -20.90
N VAL A 68 0.10 10.21 -20.01
CA VAL A 68 0.60 10.88 -18.81
C VAL A 68 1.51 12.08 -19.09
N ARG A 69 2.11 12.17 -20.29
CA ARG A 69 2.96 13.29 -20.69
C ARG A 69 2.18 14.42 -21.38
N LYS A 70 1.20 14.01 -22.21
CA LYS A 70 0.56 14.94 -23.16
C LYS A 70 -0.78 15.46 -22.68
N ALA A 71 -1.44 14.76 -21.76
CA ALA A 71 -2.81 15.01 -21.36
C ALA A 71 -3.00 15.04 -19.82
N SER A 72 -2.03 15.58 -19.09
CA SER A 72 -2.04 15.64 -17.62
C SER A 72 -3.30 16.31 -17.07
N GLU A 73 -3.75 17.41 -17.69
CA GLU A 73 -4.96 18.12 -17.26
C GLU A 73 -6.22 17.27 -17.46
N SER A 74 -6.30 16.51 -18.57
CA SER A 74 -7.41 15.58 -18.80
C SER A 74 -7.41 14.43 -17.79
N ILE A 75 -6.24 13.95 -17.37
CA ILE A 75 -6.12 12.93 -16.30
C ILE A 75 -6.68 13.49 -14.99
N LYS A 76 -6.27 14.69 -14.58
CA LYS A 76 -6.70 15.31 -13.31
C LYS A 76 -8.23 15.41 -13.17
N THR A 77 -8.95 15.61 -14.27
CA THR A 77 -10.42 15.65 -14.25
C THR A 77 -11.10 14.28 -14.16
N ARG A 78 -10.35 13.21 -14.42
CA ARG A 78 -10.85 11.82 -14.47
C ARG A 78 -10.43 10.96 -13.28
N ILE A 79 -9.66 11.52 -12.37
CA ILE A 79 -9.16 10.79 -11.20
C ILE A 79 -9.57 11.47 -9.91
N GLY A 80 -9.66 10.69 -8.84
CA GLY A 80 -9.54 11.16 -7.48
C GLY A 80 -8.10 10.94 -7.01
N TYR A 81 -7.56 11.87 -6.24
CA TYR A 81 -6.22 11.74 -5.69
C TYR A 81 -6.19 12.16 -4.22
N MET A 82 -5.68 11.27 -3.40
CA MET A 82 -5.41 11.53 -1.99
C MET A 82 -3.91 11.35 -1.76
N SER A 83 -3.19 12.45 -1.59
CA SER A 83 -1.75 12.43 -1.31
C SER A 83 -1.49 12.03 0.14
N GLN A 84 -0.27 11.59 0.43
CA GLN A 84 0.17 11.24 1.78
C GLN A 84 -0.02 12.40 2.78
N LEU A 85 0.21 13.62 2.32
CA LEU A 85 -0.06 14.85 3.06
C LEU A 85 -1.33 15.51 2.53
N PHE A 86 -2.45 14.80 2.57
CA PHE A 86 -3.71 15.35 2.11
C PHE A 86 -4.06 16.60 2.92
N SER A 87 -4.23 17.70 2.23
CA SER A 87 -4.45 19.01 2.84
C SER A 87 -5.95 19.29 2.97
N LEU A 88 -6.60 18.70 3.97
CA LEU A 88 -7.85 19.28 4.48
C LEU A 88 -7.51 20.61 5.17
N TYR A 89 -8.36 21.59 4.97
CA TYR A 89 -8.23 22.86 5.65
C TYR A 89 -8.72 22.73 7.08
N GLY A 90 -7.80 22.77 8.03
CA GLY A 90 -8.09 22.56 9.45
C GLY A 90 -8.95 23.68 10.06
N ASP A 91 -8.88 24.86 9.52
CA ASP A 91 -9.64 26.06 9.86
C ASP A 91 -11.02 26.14 9.19
N LEU A 92 -11.36 25.16 8.37
CA LEU A 92 -12.70 24.94 7.83
C LEU A 92 -13.41 23.82 8.58
N THR A 93 -14.74 23.90 8.64
CA THR A 93 -15.59 22.81 9.12
C THR A 93 -15.55 21.63 8.13
N VAL A 94 -16.07 20.49 8.55
CA VAL A 94 -16.23 19.31 7.70
C VAL A 94 -17.01 19.67 6.42
N GLU A 95 -18.13 20.35 6.56
CA GLU A 95 -18.99 20.72 5.42
C GLU A 95 -18.32 21.74 4.51
N GLU A 96 -17.63 22.73 5.05
CA GLU A 96 -16.90 23.72 4.27
C GLU A 96 -15.73 23.12 3.47
N ASN A 97 -15.04 22.11 4.02
CA ASN A 97 -14.07 21.33 3.24
C ASN A 97 -14.73 20.62 2.05
N ILE A 98 -15.87 19.98 2.26
CA ILE A 98 -16.61 19.31 1.17
C ILE A 98 -17.02 20.32 0.10
N GLU A 99 -17.54 21.48 0.51
CA GLU A 99 -17.93 22.58 -0.40
C GLU A 99 -16.74 23.10 -1.21
N PHE A 100 -15.61 23.30 -0.56
CA PHE A 100 -14.36 23.74 -1.22
C PHE A 100 -13.94 22.76 -2.32
N PHE A 101 -13.86 21.47 -2.02
CA PHE A 101 -13.49 20.47 -3.02
C PHE A 101 -14.55 20.27 -4.09
N ALA A 102 -15.83 20.44 -3.77
CA ALA A 102 -16.90 20.43 -4.76
C ALA A 102 -16.71 21.56 -5.78
N GLY A 103 -16.32 22.75 -5.31
CA GLY A 103 -16.00 23.87 -6.18
C GLY A 103 -14.81 23.59 -7.11
N LEU A 104 -13.78 22.89 -6.64
CA LEU A 104 -12.63 22.50 -7.47
C LEU A 104 -13.00 21.54 -8.60
N TYR A 105 -14.01 20.70 -8.38
CA TYR A 105 -14.46 19.69 -9.36
C TYR A 105 -15.72 20.12 -10.12
N ASP A 106 -16.16 21.38 -9.99
CA ASP A 106 -17.37 21.91 -10.60
C ASP A 106 -18.65 21.09 -10.27
N VAL A 107 -18.72 20.60 -9.03
CA VAL A 107 -19.88 19.91 -8.48
C VAL A 107 -20.78 20.93 -7.80
N THR A 108 -21.87 21.34 -8.48
CA THR A 108 -22.73 22.46 -8.06
C THR A 108 -24.20 22.06 -7.98
N GLY A 109 -25.03 22.94 -7.44
CA GLY A 109 -26.50 22.81 -7.42
C GLY A 109 -27.00 21.56 -6.69
N SER A 110 -28.01 20.91 -7.23
CA SER A 110 -28.59 19.70 -6.65
C SER A 110 -27.61 18.53 -6.57
N ARG A 111 -26.67 18.45 -7.53
CA ARG A 111 -25.60 17.44 -7.52
C ARG A 111 -24.70 17.65 -6.31
N PHE A 112 -24.32 18.89 -5.99
CA PHE A 112 -23.53 19.20 -4.77
C PHE A 112 -24.24 18.72 -3.52
N THR A 113 -25.52 19.06 -3.34
CA THR A 113 -26.28 18.64 -2.16
C THR A 113 -26.29 17.12 -1.99
N ALA A 114 -26.58 16.38 -3.06
CA ALA A 114 -26.60 14.93 -3.05
C ALA A 114 -25.21 14.33 -2.72
N ARG A 115 -24.16 14.85 -3.34
CA ARG A 115 -22.78 14.37 -3.12
C ARG A 115 -22.25 14.71 -1.73
N ARG A 116 -22.53 15.91 -1.24
CA ARG A 116 -22.20 16.31 0.14
C ARG A 116 -22.82 15.37 1.17
N ASP A 117 -24.12 15.12 1.04
CA ASP A 117 -24.85 14.29 1.99
C ASP A 117 -24.35 12.84 1.92
N TRP A 118 -24.06 12.33 0.73
CA TRP A 118 -23.45 11.02 0.54
C TRP A 118 -22.04 10.93 1.18
N VAL A 119 -21.19 11.95 1.01
CA VAL A 119 -19.84 11.99 1.63
C VAL A 119 -19.95 12.01 3.14
N LEU A 120 -20.84 12.82 3.70
CA LEU A 120 -21.06 12.90 5.15
C LEU A 120 -21.52 11.55 5.73
N GLU A 121 -22.40 10.86 5.04
CA GLU A 121 -22.88 9.53 5.45
C GLU A 121 -21.77 8.50 5.35
N MET A 122 -21.11 8.40 4.19
CA MET A 122 -20.00 7.46 3.93
C MET A 122 -18.87 7.64 4.95
N ALA A 123 -18.47 8.87 5.25
CA ALA A 123 -17.41 9.17 6.20
C ALA A 123 -17.86 9.03 7.67
N GLY A 124 -19.16 8.84 7.93
CA GLY A 124 -19.72 8.79 9.28
C GLY A 124 -19.69 10.15 9.99
N LEU A 125 -19.75 11.26 9.24
CA LEU A 125 -19.56 12.62 9.74
C LEU A 125 -20.85 13.47 9.73
N THR A 126 -22.00 12.89 9.44
CA THR A 126 -23.29 13.61 9.35
C THR A 126 -23.58 14.46 10.60
N LYS A 127 -23.29 13.92 11.81
CA LYS A 127 -23.48 14.64 13.08
C LYS A 127 -22.35 15.62 13.40
N HIS A 128 -21.27 15.62 12.62
CA HIS A 128 -20.06 16.42 12.84
C HIS A 128 -19.83 17.44 11.72
N ARG A 129 -20.83 17.68 10.87
CA ARG A 129 -20.72 18.53 9.67
C ARG A 129 -20.25 19.94 9.96
N THR A 130 -20.60 20.49 11.11
CA THR A 130 -20.21 21.85 11.56
C THR A 130 -18.97 21.86 12.44
N GLN A 131 -18.37 20.71 12.72
CA GLN A 131 -17.16 20.62 13.54
C GLN A 131 -15.94 21.06 12.72
N MET A 132 -15.03 21.79 13.39
CA MET A 132 -13.75 22.18 12.79
C MET A 132 -12.91 20.96 12.44
N THR A 133 -12.40 20.89 11.21
CA THR A 133 -11.65 19.74 10.73
C THR A 133 -10.37 19.48 11.51
N ALA A 134 -9.71 20.54 12.03
CA ALA A 134 -8.53 20.40 12.89
C ALA A 134 -8.79 19.54 14.13
N GLN A 135 -10.02 19.55 14.65
CA GLN A 135 -10.42 18.86 15.88
C GLN A 135 -10.78 17.37 15.66
N LEU A 136 -10.88 16.92 14.41
CA LEU A 136 -11.22 15.52 14.13
C LEU A 136 -10.04 14.59 14.44
N PRO A 137 -10.31 13.38 14.96
CA PRO A 137 -9.32 12.31 14.99
C PRO A 137 -8.76 12.00 13.59
N LEU A 138 -7.52 11.54 13.52
CA LEU A 138 -6.85 11.28 12.23
C LEU A 138 -7.64 10.35 11.32
N GLY A 139 -8.18 9.24 11.82
CA GLY A 139 -8.98 8.31 11.02
C GLY A 139 -10.24 8.95 10.43
N TRP A 140 -10.84 9.93 11.10
CA TRP A 140 -11.99 10.68 10.58
C TRP A 140 -11.57 11.69 9.53
N LYS A 141 -10.41 12.35 9.71
CA LYS A 141 -9.81 13.21 8.68
C LYS A 141 -9.54 12.43 7.40
N GLN A 142 -9.02 11.20 7.52
CA GLN A 142 -8.74 10.35 6.36
C GLN A 142 -10.02 9.94 5.62
N ARG A 143 -11.10 9.62 6.35
CA ARG A 143 -12.40 9.33 5.71
C ARG A 143 -13.00 10.55 5.03
N LEU A 144 -12.89 11.74 5.63
CA LEU A 144 -13.28 13.00 5.00
C LEU A 144 -12.46 13.27 3.74
N ALA A 145 -11.15 13.09 3.82
CA ALA A 145 -10.24 13.24 2.69
C ALA A 145 -10.59 12.32 1.53
N LEU A 146 -10.89 11.05 1.81
CA LEU A 146 -11.36 10.10 0.82
C LEU A 146 -12.67 10.57 0.18
N GLY A 147 -13.63 11.03 0.99
CA GLY A 147 -14.89 11.57 0.52
C GLY A 147 -14.72 12.76 -0.43
N CYS A 148 -13.84 13.69 -0.08
CA CYS A 148 -13.48 14.83 -0.94
C CYS A 148 -12.82 14.38 -2.26
N ALA A 149 -11.98 13.35 -2.23
CA ALA A 149 -11.32 12.82 -3.42
C ALA A 149 -12.28 12.12 -4.40
N VAL A 150 -13.41 11.62 -3.92
CA VAL A 150 -14.43 10.91 -4.75
C VAL A 150 -15.70 11.72 -4.97
N LEU A 151 -15.72 12.98 -4.59
CA LEU A 151 -16.89 13.85 -4.65
C LEU A 151 -17.47 13.98 -6.07
N HIS A 152 -16.59 14.03 -7.07
CA HIS A 152 -16.93 14.17 -8.48
C HIS A 152 -17.12 12.82 -9.21
N GLU A 153 -17.17 11.71 -8.46
CA GLU A 153 -17.38 10.35 -8.97
C GLU A 153 -16.33 9.90 -10.01
N PRO A 154 -15.03 9.99 -9.68
CA PRO A 154 -13.99 9.62 -10.62
C PRO A 154 -14.00 8.10 -10.87
N PRO A 155 -13.74 7.65 -12.12
CA PRO A 155 -13.61 6.21 -12.41
C PRO A 155 -12.35 5.58 -11.82
N ILE A 156 -11.33 6.38 -11.48
CA ILE A 156 -10.06 5.92 -10.92
C ILE A 156 -9.69 6.78 -9.72
N LEU A 157 -9.29 6.11 -8.64
CA LEU A 157 -8.86 6.73 -7.38
C LEU A 157 -7.42 6.34 -7.07
N PHE A 158 -6.56 7.33 -6.86
CA PHE A 158 -5.20 7.13 -6.38
C PHE A 158 -5.09 7.53 -4.92
N LEU A 159 -4.61 6.61 -4.08
CA LEU A 159 -4.43 6.79 -2.65
C LEU A 159 -2.95 6.56 -2.30
N ASP A 160 -2.26 7.59 -1.85
CA ASP A 160 -0.86 7.51 -1.48
C ASP A 160 -0.72 7.39 0.03
N GLU A 161 -0.46 6.18 0.52
CA GLU A 161 -0.34 5.82 1.93
C GLU A 161 -1.49 6.36 2.81
N PRO A 162 -2.76 6.11 2.44
CA PRO A 162 -3.91 6.80 3.02
C PRO A 162 -4.15 6.49 4.50
N THR A 163 -3.59 5.40 5.01
CA THR A 163 -3.78 4.92 6.38
C THR A 163 -2.54 5.08 7.26
N SER A 164 -1.51 5.78 6.77
CA SER A 164 -0.29 6.04 7.54
C SER A 164 -0.59 6.77 8.85
N GLY A 165 -0.14 6.19 9.97
CA GLY A 165 -0.38 6.73 11.30
C GLY A 165 -1.80 6.56 11.85
N VAL A 166 -2.70 5.92 11.12
CA VAL A 166 -4.08 5.64 11.54
C VAL A 166 -4.10 4.38 12.43
N ASP A 167 -4.90 4.40 13.49
CA ASP A 167 -5.09 3.24 14.37
C ASP A 167 -5.72 2.04 13.64
N PRO A 168 -5.51 0.80 14.12
CA PRO A 168 -5.97 -0.41 13.40
C PRO A 168 -7.48 -0.48 13.16
N VAL A 169 -8.31 0.04 14.08
CA VAL A 169 -9.78 0.03 13.94
C VAL A 169 -10.22 0.99 12.85
N SER A 170 -9.70 2.21 12.87
CA SER A 170 -9.97 3.24 11.85
C SER A 170 -9.42 2.82 10.48
N ARG A 171 -8.28 2.13 10.43
CA ARG A 171 -7.71 1.58 9.21
C ARG A 171 -8.62 0.54 8.56
N ARG A 172 -9.17 -0.39 9.35
CA ARG A 172 -10.15 -1.38 8.85
C ARG A 172 -11.38 -0.70 8.27
N ALA A 173 -11.94 0.28 9.00
CA ALA A 173 -13.11 1.04 8.52
C ALA A 173 -12.80 1.80 7.21
N PHE A 174 -11.57 2.31 7.04
CA PHE A 174 -11.15 2.95 5.79
C PHE A 174 -11.10 1.96 4.62
N TRP A 175 -10.59 0.74 4.84
CA TRP A 175 -10.57 -0.30 3.82
C TRP A 175 -11.96 -0.78 3.42
N GLU A 176 -12.92 -0.83 4.35
CA GLU A 176 -14.33 -1.11 4.04
C GLU A 176 -14.91 -0.08 3.06
N LEU A 177 -14.53 1.20 3.20
CA LEU A 177 -14.92 2.24 2.24
C LEU A 177 -14.27 2.03 0.87
N ILE A 178 -12.99 1.64 0.82
CA ILE A 178 -12.31 1.30 -0.44
C ILE A 178 -13.05 0.15 -1.15
N TYR A 179 -13.42 -0.91 -0.45
CA TYR A 179 -14.20 -2.01 -1.02
C TYR A 179 -15.54 -1.53 -1.55
N SER A 180 -16.27 -0.73 -0.79
CA SER A 180 -17.56 -0.16 -1.23
C SER A 180 -17.44 0.67 -2.51
N LEU A 181 -16.34 1.39 -2.70
CA LEU A 181 -16.06 2.14 -3.92
C LEU A 181 -15.73 1.21 -5.10
N SER A 182 -14.90 0.20 -4.88
CA SER A 182 -14.53 -0.80 -5.89
C SER A 182 -15.75 -1.62 -6.35
N ASP A 183 -16.62 -2.03 -5.44
CA ASP A 183 -17.87 -2.74 -5.75
C ASP A 183 -18.83 -1.92 -6.63
N ARG A 184 -18.72 -0.59 -6.57
CA ARG A 184 -19.46 0.34 -7.46
C ARG A 184 -18.75 0.62 -8.78
N GLY A 185 -17.62 -0.05 -9.04
CA GLY A 185 -16.88 0.05 -10.29
C GLY A 185 -15.71 1.06 -10.28
N THR A 186 -15.42 1.72 -9.15
CA THR A 186 -14.24 2.59 -9.04
C THR A 186 -12.98 1.73 -9.02
N THR A 187 -12.04 2.00 -9.90
CA THR A 187 -10.70 1.39 -9.86
C THR A 187 -9.88 2.11 -8.80
N VAL A 188 -9.27 1.37 -7.90
CA VAL A 188 -8.48 1.94 -6.79
C VAL A 188 -7.02 1.54 -6.92
N PHE A 189 -6.16 2.54 -6.94
CA PHE A 189 -4.72 2.40 -6.88
C PHE A 189 -4.25 2.89 -5.51
N VAL A 190 -3.67 2.01 -4.71
CA VAL A 190 -3.26 2.35 -3.34
C VAL A 190 -1.80 1.99 -3.09
N SER A 191 -1.04 2.92 -2.52
CA SER A 191 0.28 2.61 -2.00
C SER A 191 0.23 2.41 -0.50
N THR A 192 1.04 1.50 0.00
CA THR A 192 1.21 1.24 1.43
C THR A 192 2.59 0.67 1.73
N HIS A 193 3.06 0.87 2.95
CA HIS A 193 4.21 0.17 3.51
C HIS A 193 3.79 -0.89 4.53
N TYR A 194 2.49 -1.00 4.80
CA TYR A 194 1.93 -2.02 5.70
C TYR A 194 1.67 -3.32 4.94
N MET A 195 2.44 -4.37 5.24
CA MET A 195 2.29 -5.68 4.59
C MET A 195 0.90 -6.30 4.79
N GLU A 196 0.25 -6.01 5.93
CA GLU A 196 -1.11 -6.47 6.21
C GLU A 196 -2.15 -5.92 5.23
N GLU A 197 -1.97 -4.68 4.77
CA GLU A 197 -2.89 -4.04 3.83
C GLU A 197 -2.80 -4.61 2.42
N ALA A 198 -1.66 -5.19 2.07
CA ALA A 198 -1.48 -5.84 0.78
C ALA A 198 -2.46 -7.00 0.56
N GLU A 199 -2.90 -7.66 1.64
CA GLU A 199 -3.89 -8.73 1.60
C GLU A 199 -5.27 -8.26 1.11
N TYR A 200 -5.54 -6.97 1.22
CA TYR A 200 -6.80 -6.36 0.80
C TYR A 200 -6.85 -6.02 -0.69
N CYS A 201 -5.73 -6.11 -1.39
CA CYS A 201 -5.64 -5.80 -2.81
C CYS A 201 -5.95 -7.03 -3.68
N ASN A 202 -6.57 -6.81 -4.84
CA ASN A 202 -6.78 -7.88 -5.83
C ASN A 202 -5.45 -8.36 -6.43
N ARG A 203 -4.58 -7.43 -6.79
CA ARG A 203 -3.19 -7.65 -7.16
C ARG A 203 -2.33 -6.56 -6.55
N LEU A 204 -1.06 -6.85 -6.42
CA LEU A 204 -0.08 -5.89 -5.94
C LEU A 204 1.26 -6.03 -6.65
N ALA A 205 1.94 -4.90 -6.74
CA ALA A 205 3.32 -4.80 -7.14
C ALA A 205 4.19 -4.58 -5.90
N LEU A 206 5.14 -5.44 -5.68
CA LEU A 206 6.19 -5.25 -4.68
C LEU A 206 7.26 -4.35 -5.29
N MET A 207 7.53 -3.21 -4.66
CA MET A 207 8.53 -2.25 -5.11
C MET A 207 9.72 -2.18 -4.17
N ASN A 208 10.91 -2.15 -4.77
CA ASN A 208 12.15 -1.90 -4.06
C ASN A 208 13.11 -1.10 -4.94
N ARG A 209 13.72 -0.05 -4.39
CA ARG A 209 14.74 0.79 -5.08
C ARG A 209 14.29 1.24 -6.49
N GLY A 210 13.04 1.66 -6.63
CA GLY A 210 12.47 2.14 -7.89
C GLY A 210 11.99 1.08 -8.86
N ARG A 211 12.15 -0.21 -8.55
CA ARG A 211 11.78 -1.34 -9.41
C ARG A 211 10.61 -2.12 -8.86
N ILE A 212 9.82 -2.72 -9.76
CA ILE A 212 8.87 -3.76 -9.40
C ILE A 212 9.62 -5.08 -9.35
N ILE A 213 9.73 -5.68 -8.17
CA ILE A 213 10.42 -6.95 -7.94
C ILE A 213 9.49 -8.17 -8.04
N ALA A 214 8.19 -7.96 -7.87
CA ALA A 214 7.16 -8.96 -8.14
C ALA A 214 5.81 -8.27 -8.35
N LEU A 215 4.93 -8.89 -9.14
CA LEU A 215 3.59 -8.41 -9.40
C LEU A 215 2.66 -9.60 -9.59
N ASP A 216 1.73 -9.82 -8.68
CA ASP A 216 0.69 -10.85 -8.76
C ASP A 216 -0.39 -10.65 -7.69
N ARG A 217 -1.32 -11.59 -7.58
CA ARG A 217 -2.27 -11.70 -6.48
C ARG A 217 -1.55 -12.11 -5.18
N PRO A 218 -1.98 -11.66 -4.00
CA PRO A 218 -1.34 -12.02 -2.74
C PRO A 218 -1.08 -13.52 -2.55
N PRO A 219 -2.03 -14.44 -2.81
CA PRO A 219 -1.77 -15.87 -2.69
C PRO A 219 -0.69 -16.39 -3.66
N ALA A 220 -0.65 -15.87 -4.90
CA ALA A 220 0.33 -16.27 -5.89
C ALA A 220 1.74 -15.76 -5.53
N LEU A 221 1.86 -14.56 -4.98
CA LEU A 221 3.14 -14.03 -4.49
C LEU A 221 3.73 -14.91 -3.39
N ARG A 222 2.89 -15.41 -2.46
CA ARG A 222 3.38 -16.32 -1.42
C ARG A 222 3.96 -17.62 -1.96
N THR A 223 3.44 -18.12 -3.09
CA THR A 223 3.98 -19.33 -3.72
C THR A 223 5.29 -19.12 -4.47
N GLN A 224 5.72 -17.85 -4.69
CA GLN A 224 7.02 -17.54 -5.31
C GLN A 224 8.21 -17.79 -4.37
N MET A 225 7.95 -17.92 -3.08
CA MET A 225 8.97 -18.31 -2.11
C MET A 225 9.08 -19.83 -2.06
N ALA A 226 10.22 -20.35 -2.49
CA ALA A 226 10.46 -21.81 -2.55
C ALA A 226 11.00 -22.38 -1.24
N GLU A 227 11.67 -21.55 -0.44
CA GLU A 227 12.29 -21.95 0.81
C GLU A 227 11.24 -22.15 1.92
N PRO A 228 11.30 -23.26 2.68
CA PRO A 228 10.42 -23.45 3.81
C PRO A 228 10.70 -22.48 4.96
N ILE A 229 9.64 -22.11 5.66
CA ILE A 229 9.70 -21.22 6.83
C ILE A 229 9.23 -21.96 8.06
N LEU A 230 9.96 -21.80 9.15
CA LEU A 230 9.58 -22.21 10.49
C LEU A 230 9.25 -20.98 11.34
N GLU A 231 8.12 -21.01 12.04
CA GLU A 231 7.84 -20.08 13.11
C GLU A 231 8.38 -20.65 14.42
N VAL A 232 9.33 -19.94 15.02
CA VAL A 232 10.00 -20.32 16.26
C VAL A 232 9.50 -19.42 17.38
N THR A 233 8.74 -19.97 18.30
CA THR A 233 8.21 -19.25 19.46
C THR A 233 9.24 -19.29 20.59
N VAL A 234 9.69 -18.12 21.02
CA VAL A 234 10.75 -17.95 22.03
C VAL A 234 10.39 -16.89 23.06
N ASP A 235 11.08 -16.87 24.17
CA ASP A 235 10.96 -15.83 25.21
C ASP A 235 11.63 -14.50 24.82
N ASP A 236 12.71 -14.53 24.00
CA ASP A 236 13.39 -13.34 23.47
C ASP A 236 13.59 -13.46 21.95
N ALA A 237 12.60 -13.00 21.18
CA ALA A 237 12.59 -13.06 19.72
C ALA A 237 13.72 -12.23 19.08
N SER A 238 14.06 -11.08 19.67
CA SER A 238 15.10 -10.21 19.13
C SER A 238 16.49 -10.85 19.21
N THR A 239 16.82 -11.40 20.36
CA THR A 239 18.10 -12.07 20.57
C THR A 239 18.17 -13.38 19.77
N ALA A 240 17.06 -14.14 19.72
CA ALA A 240 16.98 -15.37 18.93
C ALA A 240 17.18 -15.12 17.43
N ALA A 241 16.51 -14.12 16.85
CA ALA A 241 16.66 -13.79 15.43
C ALA A 241 18.11 -13.47 15.09
N ARG A 242 18.77 -12.61 15.87
CA ARG A 242 20.19 -12.29 15.67
C ARG A 242 21.13 -13.48 15.81
N ALA A 243 20.85 -14.35 16.79
CA ALA A 243 21.67 -15.54 17.02
C ALA A 243 21.55 -16.56 15.88
N LEU A 244 20.35 -16.72 15.32
CA LEU A 244 20.08 -17.68 14.24
C LEU A 244 20.58 -17.21 12.87
N GLN A 245 20.71 -15.90 12.64
CA GLN A 245 21.04 -15.29 11.34
C GLN A 245 22.27 -15.89 10.63
N HIS A 246 23.23 -16.43 11.37
CA HIS A 246 24.50 -16.93 10.82
C HIS A 246 24.73 -18.42 11.08
N GLN A 247 23.66 -19.16 11.37
CA GLN A 247 23.79 -20.59 11.63
C GLN A 247 23.76 -21.40 10.31
N PRO A 248 24.54 -22.47 10.20
CA PRO A 248 24.48 -23.37 9.06
C PRO A 248 23.06 -23.91 8.85
N GLY A 249 22.59 -23.94 7.60
CA GLY A 249 21.25 -24.37 7.23
C GLY A 249 20.14 -23.35 7.49
N ILE A 250 20.45 -22.20 8.08
CA ILE A 250 19.55 -21.05 8.23
C ILE A 250 19.86 -20.07 7.09
N VAL A 251 18.88 -19.84 6.25
CA VAL A 251 18.99 -18.88 5.14
C VAL A 251 18.73 -17.47 5.63
N GLU A 252 17.75 -17.32 6.53
CA GLU A 252 17.36 -16.05 7.14
C GLU A 252 16.64 -16.27 8.46
N ALA A 253 16.73 -15.32 9.37
CA ALA A 253 15.97 -15.27 10.60
C ALA A 253 15.53 -13.81 10.86
N ALA A 254 14.21 -13.58 10.97
CA ALA A 254 13.63 -12.27 11.21
C ALA A 254 12.57 -12.33 12.30
N MET A 255 12.42 -11.25 13.08
CA MET A 255 11.33 -11.14 14.03
C MET A 255 10.00 -11.07 13.31
N PHE A 256 9.01 -11.81 13.81
CA PHE A 256 7.63 -11.79 13.36
C PHE A 256 6.70 -11.71 14.58
N GLY A 257 6.28 -10.50 14.90
CA GLY A 257 5.55 -10.25 16.14
C GLY A 257 6.39 -10.65 17.38
N ARG A 258 5.91 -11.68 18.10
CA ARG A 258 6.59 -12.23 19.30
C ARG A 258 7.37 -13.52 19.01
N SER A 259 7.37 -13.97 17.77
CA SER A 259 8.06 -15.16 17.28
C SER A 259 9.21 -14.77 16.35
N VAL A 260 9.96 -15.75 15.88
CA VAL A 260 10.96 -15.61 14.82
C VAL A 260 10.55 -16.45 13.64
N HIS A 261 10.44 -15.86 12.46
CA HIS A 261 10.37 -16.58 11.20
C HIS A 261 11.77 -16.92 10.75
N VAL A 262 12.01 -18.20 10.53
CA VAL A 262 13.31 -18.74 10.14
C VAL A 262 13.15 -19.46 8.80
N VAL A 263 13.81 -18.89 7.78
CA VAL A 263 13.91 -19.50 6.46
C VAL A 263 15.04 -20.53 6.51
N VAL A 264 14.74 -21.76 6.15
CA VAL A 264 15.66 -22.88 6.33
C VAL A 264 15.87 -23.64 5.02
N GLU A 265 17.02 -24.32 4.88
CA GLU A 265 17.30 -25.20 3.76
C GLU A 265 16.61 -26.55 3.93
N ASP A 266 16.60 -27.07 5.16
CA ASP A 266 16.01 -28.36 5.53
C ASP A 266 15.24 -28.22 6.85
N VAL A 267 13.94 -28.53 6.79
CA VAL A 267 13.04 -28.41 7.94
C VAL A 267 13.44 -29.32 9.08
N ALA A 268 13.72 -30.63 8.79
CA ALA A 268 14.00 -31.60 9.82
C ALA A 268 15.34 -31.31 10.54
N ALA A 269 16.36 -30.90 9.79
CA ALA A 269 17.64 -30.48 10.34
C ALA A 269 17.49 -29.23 11.22
N ALA A 270 16.70 -28.24 10.80
CA ALA A 270 16.46 -27.03 11.56
C ALA A 270 15.65 -27.30 12.84
N GLU A 271 14.57 -28.08 12.77
CA GLU A 271 13.79 -28.48 13.95
C GLU A 271 14.64 -29.19 15.01
N ALA A 272 15.64 -29.98 14.60
CA ALA A 272 16.54 -30.66 15.50
C ALA A 272 17.63 -29.74 16.08
N SER A 273 18.12 -28.77 15.30
CA SER A 273 19.29 -27.94 15.68
C SER A 273 18.93 -26.64 16.41
N ILE A 274 17.81 -26.02 16.09
CA ILE A 274 17.42 -24.71 16.64
C ILE A 274 17.20 -24.74 18.17
N PRO A 275 16.42 -25.69 18.77
CA PRO A 275 16.17 -25.67 20.19
C PRO A 275 17.43 -25.79 21.05
N PRO A 276 18.32 -26.76 20.84
CA PRO A 276 19.53 -26.85 21.64
C PRO A 276 20.48 -25.67 21.42
N PHE A 277 20.53 -25.11 20.21
CA PHE A 277 21.35 -23.93 19.92
C PHE A 277 20.89 -22.70 20.71
N LEU A 278 19.56 -22.47 20.77
CA LEU A 278 18.99 -21.35 21.54
C LEU A 278 19.12 -21.59 23.05
N ALA A 279 18.88 -22.81 23.54
CA ALA A 279 19.03 -23.19 24.95
C ALA A 279 20.44 -22.94 25.46
N ALA A 280 21.46 -23.23 24.65
CA ALA A 280 22.85 -22.94 24.99
C ALA A 280 23.17 -21.45 25.19
N ARG A 281 22.27 -20.57 24.75
CA ARG A 281 22.32 -19.11 24.88
C ARG A 281 21.33 -18.55 25.89
N GLY A 282 20.67 -19.42 26.64
CA GLY A 282 19.69 -19.03 27.65
C GLY A 282 18.34 -18.57 27.07
N ILE A 283 18.05 -18.91 25.80
CA ILE A 283 16.80 -18.57 25.15
C ILE A 283 15.90 -19.82 25.13
N THR A 284 14.69 -19.69 25.66
CA THR A 284 13.73 -20.77 25.73
C THR A 284 12.91 -20.85 24.43
N CYS A 285 13.04 -21.94 23.70
CA CYS A 285 12.19 -22.25 22.55
C CYS A 285 11.01 -23.11 23.01
N THR A 286 9.79 -22.59 22.86
CA THR A 286 8.56 -23.26 23.30
C THR A 286 7.84 -24.02 22.21
N ALA A 287 8.00 -23.60 20.94
CA ALA A 287 7.42 -24.27 19.79
C ALA A 287 8.21 -23.96 18.51
N ILE A 288 8.22 -24.93 17.59
CA ILE A 288 8.69 -24.75 16.21
C ILE A 288 7.64 -25.38 15.31
N LEU A 289 7.11 -24.60 14.35
CA LEU A 289 6.07 -25.05 13.45
C LEU A 289 6.35 -24.59 12.02
N PRO A 290 6.21 -25.46 11.00
CA PRO A 290 6.19 -25.00 9.61
C PRO A 290 5.01 -24.08 9.37
N VAL A 291 5.27 -22.94 8.73
CA VAL A 291 4.24 -21.95 8.41
C VAL A 291 4.27 -21.58 6.93
N ARG A 292 3.13 -21.07 6.44
CA ARG A 292 3.09 -20.51 5.10
C ARG A 292 3.76 -19.12 5.11
N PRO A 293 4.52 -18.76 4.05
CA PRO A 293 5.11 -17.45 3.93
C PRO A 293 4.07 -16.33 4.07
N SER A 294 4.39 -15.30 4.84
CA SER A 294 3.71 -14.00 4.78
C SER A 294 4.20 -13.22 3.56
N LEU A 295 3.52 -12.13 3.21
CA LEU A 295 4.02 -11.23 2.16
C LEU A 295 5.33 -10.54 2.57
N GLU A 296 5.54 -10.33 3.87
CA GLU A 296 6.81 -9.81 4.40
C GLU A 296 7.97 -10.79 4.14
N ASP A 297 7.77 -12.08 4.40
CA ASP A 297 8.75 -13.12 4.11
C ASP A 297 9.10 -13.17 2.62
N VAL A 298 8.07 -13.09 1.76
CA VAL A 298 8.25 -13.06 0.30
C VAL A 298 9.06 -11.83 -0.12
N PHE A 299 8.72 -10.64 0.40
CA PHE A 299 9.41 -9.40 0.07
C PHE A 299 10.89 -9.48 0.46
N VAL A 300 11.19 -9.89 1.68
CA VAL A 300 12.57 -10.03 2.17
C VAL A 300 13.34 -11.04 1.35
N SER A 301 12.75 -12.21 1.03
CA SER A 301 13.37 -13.22 0.16
C SER A 301 13.70 -12.66 -1.23
N LEU A 302 12.78 -11.92 -1.86
CA LEU A 302 12.99 -11.33 -3.18
C LEU A 302 14.09 -10.26 -3.17
N VAL A 303 14.08 -9.37 -2.16
CA VAL A 303 15.13 -8.34 -2.01
C VAL A 303 16.50 -8.96 -1.86
N ARG A 304 16.63 -10.05 -1.08
CA ARG A 304 17.88 -10.78 -0.92
C ARG A 304 18.38 -11.37 -2.25
N ARG A 305 17.47 -11.99 -3.03
CA ARG A 305 17.83 -12.59 -4.35
C ARG A 305 18.32 -11.55 -5.35
N GLU A 306 17.87 -10.31 -5.25
CA GLU A 306 18.33 -9.19 -6.07
C GLU A 306 19.68 -8.59 -5.60
N GLY A 307 20.34 -9.18 -4.60
CA GLY A 307 21.62 -8.69 -4.06
C GLY A 307 21.48 -7.48 -3.16
N GLY A 308 20.33 -7.32 -2.53
CA GLY A 308 20.08 -6.30 -1.51
C GLY A 308 20.62 -6.76 -0.15
N ALA A 309 21.70 -6.16 0.31
CA ALA A 309 22.04 -6.12 1.73
C ALA A 309 21.41 -4.88 2.34
#